data_b9183727a31448cb79df92c65c14ab8c
#
_entry.id   b9183727a31448cb79df92c65c14ab8c
#
_cell.length_a   1.000
_cell.length_b   1.000
_cell.length_c   1.000
_cell.angle_alpha   90.00
_cell.angle_beta   90.00
_cell.angle_gamma   90.00
#
_symmetry.space_group_name_H-M   'P 1'
#
loop_
_entity.id
_entity.type
_entity.pdbx_description
1 polymer ?
#
loop_
_entity_poly.entity_id
_entity_poly.type
_entity_poly.pdbx_seq_one_letter_code
_entity_poly.pdbx_strand_id
1 'polypeptide(L)'
;KALSSAPLPAWVTEGPVAEAGGVHTPAGSWGAAEGKFKPRSELPVYARQAFRESLLGTGPADPLKSGTELFKNDEVRVWTLDGNVVIASITAKLHLISPAVTEGLLKAVEIAEADYKGLVIWSPDDVFSAGANLESLMPVFMKMGSKGIAPAPGEPADPVSLRSSAPS
;
A
#
# COMPACT_ATOMS: atom_id res chain seq x y z
N LYS A 1 15.33 27.20 -23.30
CA LYS A 1 14.80 28.49 -22.83
C LYS A 1 14.74 28.39 -21.30
N ALA A 2 15.60 29.13 -20.57
CA ALA A 2 15.47 29.27 -19.14
C ALA A 2 14.12 29.96 -18.84
N LEU A 3 13.30 29.31 -18.03
CA LEU A 3 12.13 29.96 -17.47
C LEU A 3 12.65 31.12 -16.61
N SER A 4 12.32 32.34 -16.99
CA SER A 4 12.55 33.53 -16.16
C SER A 4 11.80 33.30 -14.85
N SER A 5 12.51 33.13 -13.74
CA SER A 5 11.90 33.05 -12.43
C SER A 5 11.44 34.44 -12.03
N ALA A 6 10.18 34.74 -12.27
CA ALA A 6 9.57 35.89 -11.63
C ALA A 6 9.63 35.68 -10.10
N PRO A 7 9.93 36.73 -9.31
CA PRO A 7 9.92 36.62 -7.86
C PRO A 7 8.54 36.19 -7.40
N LEU A 8 8.51 35.27 -6.41
CA LEU A 8 7.25 34.85 -5.79
C LEU A 8 6.58 36.04 -5.13
N PRO A 9 5.24 36.13 -5.15
CA PRO A 9 4.51 37.16 -4.43
C PRO A 9 4.85 37.12 -2.93
N ALA A 10 4.93 38.28 -2.29
CA ALA A 10 5.31 38.40 -0.87
C ALA A 10 4.43 37.54 0.04
N TRP A 11 3.14 37.38 -0.25
CA TRP A 11 2.23 36.55 0.56
C TRP A 11 2.60 35.06 0.57
N VAL A 12 3.44 34.58 -0.36
CA VAL A 12 3.95 33.21 -0.38
C VAL A 12 5.19 33.06 0.50
N THR A 13 6.02 34.09 0.54
CA THR A 13 7.34 34.06 1.19
C THR A 13 7.34 34.70 2.59
N GLU A 14 6.29 35.45 2.91
CA GLU A 14 6.17 36.21 4.15
C GLU A 14 4.79 35.99 4.79
N GLY A 15 4.72 36.15 6.11
CA GLY A 15 3.46 36.12 6.88
C GLY A 15 2.84 34.72 6.99
N PRO A 16 1.50 34.62 7.05
CA PRO A 16 0.78 33.42 7.46
C PRO A 16 1.09 32.17 6.62
N VAL A 17 1.39 32.32 5.33
CA VAL A 17 1.71 31.18 4.45
C VAL A 17 3.10 30.65 4.74
N ALA A 18 4.08 31.53 4.93
CA ALA A 18 5.43 31.15 5.30
C ALA A 18 5.48 30.51 6.70
N GLU A 19 4.78 31.13 7.67
CA GLU A 19 4.65 30.62 9.04
C GLU A 19 3.97 29.24 9.10
N ALA A 20 2.98 29.01 8.25
CA ALA A 20 2.28 27.72 8.15
C ALA A 20 3.04 26.66 7.34
N GLY A 21 4.18 27.00 6.73
CA GLY A 21 4.99 26.09 5.91
C GLY A 21 4.43 25.79 4.52
N GLY A 22 3.44 26.57 4.04
CA GLY A 22 2.89 26.43 2.70
C GLY A 22 1.44 26.87 2.53
N VAL A 23 0.98 26.87 1.30
CA VAL A 23 -0.40 27.26 0.92
C VAL A 23 -1.46 26.21 1.30
N HIS A 24 -1.06 24.98 1.54
CA HIS A 24 -1.93 23.88 1.96
C HIS A 24 -1.45 23.32 3.30
N THR A 25 -2.35 23.29 4.28
CA THR A 25 -2.07 22.81 5.63
C THR A 25 -3.15 21.85 6.10
N PRO A 26 -2.96 21.11 7.20
CA PRO A 26 -4.02 20.33 7.81
C PRO A 26 -5.27 21.15 8.15
N ALA A 27 -5.08 22.43 8.50
CA ALA A 27 -6.17 23.32 8.85
C ALA A 27 -6.94 23.88 7.63
N GLY A 28 -6.37 23.79 6.43
CA GLY A 28 -7.01 24.28 5.22
C GLY A 28 -6.05 24.82 4.17
N SER A 29 -6.58 25.53 3.19
CA SER A 29 -5.84 26.11 2.08
C SER A 29 -5.91 27.62 2.08
N TRP A 30 -4.80 28.28 1.72
CA TRP A 30 -4.74 29.74 1.64
C TRP A 30 -5.61 30.28 0.51
N GLY A 31 -6.53 31.16 0.84
CA GLY A 31 -7.31 31.93 -0.11
C GLY A 31 -6.65 33.25 -0.38
N ALA A 32 -5.91 33.40 -1.48
CA ALA A 32 -5.17 34.65 -1.78
C ALA A 32 -6.07 35.87 -1.93
N ALA A 33 -7.30 35.72 -2.41
CA ALA A 33 -8.27 36.78 -2.54
C ALA A 33 -8.80 37.26 -1.19
N GLU A 34 -8.94 36.38 -0.22
CA GLU A 34 -9.46 36.67 1.12
C GLU A 34 -8.35 36.93 2.15
N GLY A 35 -7.10 36.63 1.81
CA GLY A 35 -5.95 36.80 2.71
C GLY A 35 -6.00 35.92 3.97
N LYS A 36 -6.62 34.75 3.91
CA LYS A 36 -6.77 33.80 5.04
C LYS A 36 -6.83 32.36 4.62
N PHE A 37 -6.55 31.47 5.55
CA PHE A 37 -6.78 30.05 5.36
C PHE A 37 -8.28 29.73 5.38
N LYS A 38 -8.74 28.98 4.39
CA LYS A 38 -10.09 28.43 4.31
C LYS A 38 -10.09 26.99 4.78
N PRO A 39 -11.04 26.58 5.64
CA PRO A 39 -11.16 25.20 6.06
C PRO A 39 -11.37 24.29 4.85
N ARG A 40 -11.01 23.03 4.99
CA ARG A 40 -11.26 22.03 3.97
C ARG A 40 -12.76 21.83 3.78
N SER A 41 -13.12 21.49 2.55
CA SER A 41 -14.49 21.09 2.24
C SER A 41 -14.88 19.82 3.00
N GLU A 42 -16.08 19.81 3.57
CA GLU A 42 -16.66 18.67 4.27
C GLU A 42 -17.35 17.66 3.33
N LEU A 43 -17.18 17.81 2.01
CA LEU A 43 -17.75 16.90 1.04
C LEU A 43 -17.29 15.46 1.29
N PRO A 44 -18.19 14.48 1.17
CA PRO A 44 -17.88 13.05 1.44
C PRO A 44 -16.70 12.52 0.65
N VAL A 45 -16.42 13.06 -0.54
CA VAL A 45 -15.27 12.67 -1.36
C VAL A 45 -13.93 12.93 -0.64
N TYR A 46 -13.82 14.02 0.11
CA TYR A 46 -12.60 14.33 0.87
C TYR A 46 -12.50 13.49 2.15
N ALA A 47 -13.62 13.17 2.77
CA ALA A 47 -13.63 12.26 3.93
C ALA A 47 -13.19 10.84 3.60
N ARG A 48 -13.34 10.42 2.34
CA ARG A 48 -12.92 9.09 1.86
C ARG A 48 -11.46 9.01 1.44
N GLN A 49 -10.74 10.11 1.38
CA GLN A 49 -9.31 10.11 1.04
C GLN A 49 -8.48 9.62 2.23
N ALA A 50 -7.95 8.40 2.13
CA ALA A 50 -7.15 7.81 3.20
C ALA A 50 -5.80 8.52 3.42
N PHE A 51 -5.19 9.08 2.36
CA PHE A 51 -3.86 9.70 2.37
C PHE A 51 -3.90 11.15 1.85
N ARG A 52 -4.87 11.91 2.27
CA ARG A 52 -5.08 13.30 1.85
C ARG A 52 -3.89 14.23 2.17
N GLU A 53 -3.11 13.92 3.20
CA GLU A 53 -1.94 14.69 3.61
C GLU A 53 -0.86 14.68 2.52
N SER A 54 -0.66 13.58 1.81
CA SER A 54 0.30 13.49 0.70
C SER A 54 -0.09 14.38 -0.47
N LEU A 55 -1.38 14.52 -0.74
CA LEU A 55 -1.91 15.40 -1.79
C LEU A 55 -1.74 16.88 -1.45
N LEU A 56 -1.65 17.21 -0.17
CA LEU A 56 -1.53 18.58 0.34
C LEU A 56 -0.10 19.00 0.63
N GLY A 57 0.88 18.10 0.42
CA GLY A 57 2.28 18.38 0.67
C GLY A 57 2.66 18.52 2.15
N THR A 58 1.79 18.14 3.08
CA THR A 58 2.00 18.26 4.53
C THR A 58 2.73 17.10 5.18
N GLY A 59 3.48 16.36 4.42
CA GLY A 59 4.34 15.26 4.89
C GLY A 59 4.16 13.99 4.09
N PRO A 60 5.08 13.06 4.21
CA PRO A 60 4.96 11.78 3.56
C PRO A 60 3.87 10.99 4.29
N ALA A 61 2.67 10.99 3.78
CA ALA A 61 1.79 9.87 4.00
C ALA A 61 2.39 8.69 3.23
N ASP A 62 3.42 8.09 3.81
CA ASP A 62 3.97 6.84 3.31
C ASP A 62 2.96 5.75 3.68
N PRO A 63 2.21 5.19 2.70
CA PRO A 63 1.23 4.17 3.01
C PRO A 63 1.84 2.97 3.73
N LEU A 64 3.13 2.69 3.51
CA LEU A 64 3.86 1.62 4.19
C LEU A 64 4.09 1.89 5.68
N LYS A 65 3.93 3.13 6.15
CA LYS A 65 4.06 3.53 7.56
C LYS A 65 2.72 3.84 8.21
N SER A 66 1.65 3.80 7.44
CA SER A 66 0.30 4.12 7.90
C SER A 66 -0.41 2.91 8.49
N GLY A 67 -1.48 3.16 9.24
CA GLY A 67 -2.34 2.13 9.82
C GLY A 67 -1.71 1.34 10.96
N THR A 68 -2.42 0.32 11.39
CA THR A 68 -2.00 -0.62 12.44
C THR A 68 -1.44 -1.88 11.82
N GLU A 69 -0.21 -2.24 12.16
CA GLU A 69 0.43 -3.47 11.70
C GLU A 69 -0.14 -4.68 12.46
N LEU A 70 -0.51 -5.72 11.71
CA LEU A 70 -1.08 -6.97 12.22
C LEU A 70 -0.06 -8.11 12.16
N PHE A 71 0.75 -8.13 11.09
CA PHE A 71 1.84 -9.08 10.88
C PHE A 71 2.84 -8.51 9.90
N LYS A 72 4.09 -8.94 10.00
CA LYS A 72 5.14 -8.59 9.06
C LYS A 72 6.18 -9.69 8.97
N ASN A 73 6.66 -9.95 7.76
CA ASN A 73 7.92 -10.64 7.49
C ASN A 73 8.82 -9.74 6.62
N ASP A 74 9.90 -10.28 6.08
CA ASP A 74 10.87 -9.50 5.30
C ASP A 74 10.30 -8.97 3.97
N GLU A 75 9.24 -9.60 3.43
CA GLU A 75 8.73 -9.34 2.08
C GLU A 75 7.24 -8.99 2.02
N VAL A 76 6.51 -9.07 3.14
CA VAL A 76 5.09 -8.73 3.23
C VAL A 76 4.80 -8.01 4.53
N ARG A 77 4.05 -6.93 4.46
CA ARG A 77 3.45 -6.25 5.59
C ARG A 77 1.94 -6.41 5.55
N VAL A 78 1.35 -6.91 6.62
CA VAL A 78 -0.10 -7.06 6.80
C VAL A 78 -0.57 -6.03 7.81
N TRP A 79 -1.54 -5.21 7.45
CA TRP A 79 -1.97 -4.07 8.24
C TRP A 79 -3.43 -3.70 7.97
N THR A 80 -3.97 -2.77 8.73
CA THR A 80 -5.33 -2.23 8.55
C THR A 80 -5.35 -0.72 8.77
N LEU A 81 -6.19 -0.01 8.05
CA LEU A 81 -6.42 1.43 8.25
C LEU A 81 -7.44 1.70 9.36
N ASP A 82 -8.57 1.01 9.31
CA ASP A 82 -9.76 1.30 10.11
C ASP A 82 -10.27 0.08 10.90
N GLY A 83 -9.53 -1.03 10.89
CA GLY A 83 -9.92 -2.27 11.56
C GLY A 83 -11.00 -3.08 10.84
N ASN A 84 -11.43 -2.69 9.64
CA ASN A 84 -12.46 -3.41 8.88
C ASN A 84 -11.89 -4.32 7.79
N VAL A 85 -10.82 -3.88 7.13
CA VAL A 85 -10.21 -4.56 6.00
C VAL A 85 -8.74 -4.76 6.27
N VAL A 86 -8.24 -5.96 5.98
CA VAL A 86 -6.81 -6.27 5.99
C VAL A 86 -6.18 -5.84 4.69
N ILE A 87 -5.01 -5.24 4.76
CA ILE A 87 -4.20 -4.87 3.60
C ILE A 87 -2.89 -5.65 3.69
N ALA A 88 -2.61 -6.47 2.68
CA ALA A 88 -1.34 -7.17 2.52
C ALA A 88 -0.49 -6.44 1.48
N SER A 89 0.57 -5.79 1.92
CA SER A 89 1.50 -5.07 1.06
C SER A 89 2.70 -5.93 0.75
N ILE A 90 2.93 -6.20 -0.54
CA ILE A 90 4.14 -6.90 -0.99
C ILE A 90 5.28 -5.87 -1.02
N THR A 91 6.30 -6.07 -0.19
CA THR A 91 7.46 -5.19 -0.05
C THR A 91 8.75 -5.79 -0.62
N ALA A 92 8.66 -6.99 -1.19
CA ALA A 92 9.76 -7.64 -1.89
C ALA A 92 10.25 -6.79 -3.07
N LYS A 93 11.54 -6.90 -3.40
CA LYS A 93 12.12 -6.21 -4.58
C LYS A 93 11.36 -6.60 -5.86
N LEU A 94 10.93 -5.60 -6.64
CA LEU A 94 10.09 -5.78 -7.83
C LEU A 94 8.78 -6.54 -7.56
N HIS A 95 8.39 -6.65 -6.31
CA HIS A 95 7.23 -7.42 -5.83
C HIS A 95 7.19 -8.85 -6.39
N LEU A 96 8.40 -9.48 -6.45
CA LEU A 96 8.55 -10.86 -6.88
C LEU A 96 7.89 -11.80 -5.88
N ILE A 97 7.18 -12.78 -6.39
CA ILE A 97 6.52 -13.79 -5.55
C ILE A 97 7.55 -14.88 -5.20
N SER A 98 7.99 -14.84 -3.97
CA SER A 98 8.88 -15.79 -3.32
C SER A 98 8.11 -16.69 -2.35
N PRO A 99 8.73 -17.72 -1.76
CA PRO A 99 8.14 -18.47 -0.65
C PRO A 99 7.74 -17.58 0.54
N ALA A 100 8.56 -16.58 0.90
CA ALA A 100 8.26 -15.65 2.01
C ALA A 100 7.06 -14.75 1.69
N VAL A 101 6.90 -14.31 0.43
CA VAL A 101 5.69 -13.59 -0.01
C VAL A 101 4.47 -14.50 0.09
N THR A 102 4.57 -15.74 -0.37
CA THR A 102 3.46 -16.70 -0.30
C THR A 102 3.03 -16.96 1.15
N GLU A 103 3.99 -17.20 2.05
CA GLU A 103 3.73 -17.37 3.48
C GLU A 103 3.05 -16.13 4.09
N GLY A 104 3.56 -14.93 3.79
CA GLY A 104 2.99 -13.68 4.26
C GLY A 104 1.57 -13.45 3.76
N LEU A 105 1.27 -13.80 2.50
CA LEU A 105 -0.08 -13.69 1.95
C LEU A 105 -1.04 -14.72 2.56
N LEU A 106 -0.60 -15.96 2.79
CA LEU A 106 -1.40 -16.97 3.50
C LEU A 106 -1.73 -16.51 4.92
N LYS A 107 -0.75 -15.92 5.61
CA LYS A 107 -0.99 -15.34 6.94
C LYS A 107 -1.99 -14.18 6.91
N ALA A 108 -1.96 -13.36 5.86
CA ALA A 108 -2.94 -12.29 5.68
C ALA A 108 -4.37 -12.84 5.47
N VAL A 109 -4.51 -13.97 4.75
CA VAL A 109 -5.81 -14.65 4.59
C VAL A 109 -6.32 -15.15 5.95
N GLU A 110 -5.49 -15.86 6.73
CA GLU A 110 -5.86 -16.36 8.06
C GLU A 110 -6.35 -15.22 8.98
N ILE A 111 -5.62 -14.09 8.99
CA ILE A 111 -6.00 -12.93 9.79
C ILE A 111 -7.32 -12.33 9.30
N ALA A 112 -7.50 -12.23 7.98
CA ALA A 112 -8.70 -11.64 7.40
C ALA A 112 -9.94 -12.49 7.67
N GLU A 113 -9.83 -13.81 7.58
CA GLU A 113 -10.93 -14.74 7.85
C GLU A 113 -11.38 -14.75 9.31
N ALA A 114 -10.45 -14.47 10.25
CA ALA A 114 -10.76 -14.51 11.67
C ALA A 114 -11.65 -13.34 12.11
N ASP A 115 -11.31 -12.10 11.75
CA ASP A 115 -11.88 -10.92 12.41
C ASP A 115 -12.21 -9.74 11.46
N TYR A 116 -12.00 -9.88 10.12
CA TYR A 116 -12.13 -8.76 9.20
C TYR A 116 -13.17 -9.02 8.11
N LYS A 117 -13.61 -7.95 7.45
CA LYS A 117 -14.63 -8.01 6.39
C LYS A 117 -14.06 -8.35 5.02
N GLY A 118 -12.74 -8.32 4.87
CA GLY A 118 -12.09 -8.61 3.60
C GLY A 118 -10.59 -8.38 3.61
N LEU A 119 -9.96 -8.78 2.53
CA LEU A 119 -8.51 -8.66 2.28
C LEU A 119 -8.27 -7.91 0.97
N VAL A 120 -7.33 -6.97 1.00
CA VAL A 120 -6.78 -6.30 -0.18
C VAL A 120 -5.31 -6.66 -0.29
N ILE A 121 -4.90 -7.26 -1.41
CA ILE A 121 -3.49 -7.44 -1.74
C ILE A 121 -3.06 -6.22 -2.53
N TRP A 122 -2.04 -5.52 -2.04
CA TRP A 122 -1.62 -4.25 -2.58
C TRP A 122 -0.10 -4.18 -2.77
N SER A 123 0.31 -3.48 -3.81
CA SER A 123 1.70 -3.13 -4.06
C SER A 123 1.89 -1.63 -3.98
N PRO A 124 2.94 -1.12 -3.32
CA PRO A 124 3.15 0.32 -3.14
C PRO A 124 3.59 1.06 -4.41
N ASP A 125 4.05 0.34 -5.42
CA ASP A 125 4.60 0.89 -6.66
C ASP A 125 3.65 0.71 -7.85
N ASP A 126 3.96 1.32 -8.99
CA ASP A 126 3.17 1.25 -10.22
C ASP A 126 3.06 -0.18 -10.78
N VAL A 127 4.07 -1.01 -10.52
CA VAL A 127 4.07 -2.42 -10.91
C VAL A 127 3.54 -3.27 -9.76
N PHE A 128 2.42 -3.95 -9.98
CA PHE A 128 1.84 -4.81 -8.94
C PHE A 128 2.77 -5.96 -8.57
N SER A 129 3.31 -6.70 -9.53
CA SER A 129 4.31 -7.75 -9.35
C SER A 129 4.99 -8.07 -10.69
N ALA A 130 6.29 -8.34 -10.65
CA ALA A 130 7.04 -8.86 -11.81
C ALA A 130 6.95 -10.40 -11.95
N GLY A 131 6.10 -11.05 -11.15
CA GLY A 131 5.86 -12.48 -11.21
C GLY A 131 6.71 -13.30 -10.24
N ALA A 132 6.92 -14.58 -10.57
CA ALA A 132 7.63 -15.50 -9.69
C ALA A 132 9.11 -15.14 -9.52
N ASN A 133 9.63 -15.29 -8.30
CA ASN A 133 11.06 -15.17 -8.04
C ASN A 133 11.80 -16.42 -8.57
N LEU A 134 12.31 -16.31 -9.80
CA LEU A 134 12.99 -17.41 -10.47
C LEU A 134 14.27 -17.84 -9.73
N GLU A 135 14.96 -16.91 -9.07
CA GLU A 135 16.16 -17.23 -8.31
C GLU A 135 15.84 -18.19 -7.15
N SER A 136 14.74 -17.97 -6.44
CA SER A 136 14.29 -18.86 -5.37
C SER A 136 13.75 -20.20 -5.87
N LEU A 137 13.28 -20.27 -7.12
CA LEU A 137 12.74 -21.47 -7.73
C LEU A 137 13.81 -22.34 -8.43
N MET A 138 14.95 -21.75 -8.82
CA MET A 138 16.02 -22.47 -9.52
C MET A 138 16.49 -23.75 -8.81
N PRO A 139 16.69 -23.79 -7.47
CA PRO A 139 17.07 -25.05 -6.79
C PRO A 139 16.02 -26.14 -6.94
N VAL A 140 14.74 -25.77 -6.97
CA VAL A 140 13.62 -26.71 -7.18
C VAL A 140 13.65 -27.24 -8.60
N PHE A 141 13.83 -26.37 -9.60
CA PHE A 141 13.92 -26.79 -11.01
C PHE A 141 15.13 -27.66 -11.28
N MET A 142 16.28 -27.35 -10.69
CA MET A 142 17.49 -28.14 -10.85
C MET A 142 17.36 -29.54 -10.22
N LYS A 143 16.60 -29.66 -9.12
CA LYS A 143 16.40 -30.94 -8.42
C LYS A 143 15.28 -31.77 -9.02
N MET A 144 14.19 -31.16 -9.45
CA MET A 144 12.95 -31.84 -9.85
C MET A 144 12.68 -31.76 -11.36
N GLY A 145 13.42 -30.94 -12.10
CA GLY A 145 13.19 -30.69 -13.53
C GLY A 145 11.79 -30.19 -13.79
N SER A 146 11.17 -30.55 -14.91
CA SER A 146 9.83 -30.10 -15.27
C SER A 146 8.73 -30.55 -14.28
N LYS A 147 8.97 -31.59 -13.51
CA LYS A 147 8.05 -32.07 -12.47
C LYS A 147 7.92 -31.11 -11.30
N GLY A 148 8.89 -30.24 -11.09
CA GLY A 148 8.82 -29.18 -10.07
C GLY A 148 7.92 -27.99 -10.45
N ILE A 149 7.41 -27.96 -11.69
CA ILE A 149 6.62 -26.84 -12.22
C ILE A 149 5.13 -27.19 -12.28
N ALA A 150 4.79 -28.44 -12.53
CA ALA A 150 3.41 -28.88 -12.64
C ALA A 150 3.25 -30.28 -12.03
N PRO A 151 2.13 -30.54 -11.35
CA PRO A 151 1.78 -31.91 -10.99
C PRO A 151 1.71 -32.75 -12.25
N ALA A 152 2.09 -34.03 -12.14
CA ALA A 152 1.97 -34.95 -13.24
C ALA A 152 0.50 -35.03 -13.72
N PRO A 153 0.23 -35.19 -15.04
CA PRO A 153 -1.12 -35.37 -15.52
C PRO A 153 -1.81 -36.53 -14.80
N GLY A 154 -2.90 -36.24 -14.07
CA GLY A 154 -3.64 -37.23 -13.29
C GLY A 154 -3.24 -37.32 -11.80
N GLU A 155 -2.16 -36.69 -11.37
CA GLU A 155 -1.91 -36.46 -9.96
C GLU A 155 -2.73 -35.22 -9.55
N PRO A 156 -3.66 -35.31 -8.58
CA PRO A 156 -4.35 -34.13 -8.11
C PRO A 156 -3.25 -33.17 -7.67
N ALA A 157 -3.30 -31.92 -8.14
CA ALA A 157 -2.55 -30.85 -7.50
C ALA A 157 -2.83 -31.06 -6.02
N ASP A 158 -1.77 -31.34 -5.22
CA ASP A 158 -1.96 -31.42 -3.78
C ASP A 158 -2.73 -30.18 -3.43
N PRO A 159 -3.99 -30.25 -3.07
CA PRO A 159 -4.67 -29.07 -2.67
C PRO A 159 -3.87 -28.63 -1.46
N VAL A 160 -3.22 -27.48 -1.56
CA VAL A 160 -3.09 -26.64 -0.37
C VAL A 160 -4.48 -26.75 0.22
N SER A 161 -4.62 -27.57 1.25
CA SER A 161 -5.92 -28.04 1.71
C SER A 161 -6.73 -26.82 2.04
N LEU A 162 -7.57 -26.43 1.09
CA LEU A 162 -8.73 -25.60 1.34
C LEU A 162 -9.55 -26.44 2.31
N ARG A 163 -9.21 -26.36 3.59
CA ARG A 163 -10.05 -26.86 4.65
C ARG A 163 -11.29 -26.02 4.60
N SER A 164 -12.23 -26.50 3.78
CA SER A 164 -13.62 -26.18 3.93
C SER A 164 -14.02 -26.64 5.34
N SER A 165 -13.92 -25.72 6.30
CA SER A 165 -14.69 -25.81 7.52
C SER A 165 -16.10 -25.40 7.17
N ALA A 166 -16.88 -26.33 6.62
CA ALA A 166 -18.34 -26.17 6.64
C ALA A 166 -18.78 -26.25 8.11
N PRO A 167 -19.52 -25.25 8.60
CA PRO A 167 -20.16 -25.36 9.90
C PRO A 167 -21.27 -26.41 9.84
N SER A 168 -21.27 -27.31 10.80
CA SER A 168 -22.38 -28.22 11.12
C SER A 168 -23.55 -27.47 11.69
#